data_e06e2d42ab31674b12a34164e07090d4
#
_entry.id   e06e2d42ab31674b12a34164e07090d4
#
_cell.length_a   1.000
_cell.length_b   1.000
_cell.length_c   1.000
_cell.angle_alpha   90.00
_cell.angle_beta   90.00
_cell.angle_gamma   90.00
#
_symmetry.space_group_name_H-M   'P 1'
#
loop_
_entity.id
_entity.type
_entity.pdbx_description
1 polymer ?
#
loop_
_entity_poly.entity_id
_entity_poly.type
_entity_poly.pdbx_seq_one_letter_code
_entity_poly.pdbx_strand_id
1 'polypeptide(L)'
;LDVTDPEPLPADHPLLDVENCLIVPHIGSYTDRTRYDMSILTADNIIAGVHKKPLKTCVNEEVNYKKPEMDVESALEELKKAGIDLADFD
;
A
#
# COMPACT_ATOMS: atom_id res chain seq x y z
N LEU A 1 -18.18 2.34 -13.90
CA LEU A 1 -17.04 1.48 -13.64
C LEU A 1 -15.93 2.27 -12.94
N ASP A 2 -15.38 1.70 -11.91
CA ASP A 2 -14.27 2.30 -11.16
C ASP A 2 -12.91 1.72 -11.58
N VAL A 3 -12.95 0.56 -12.19
CA VAL A 3 -11.78 -0.14 -12.76
C VAL A 3 -12.11 -0.67 -14.15
N THR A 4 -11.10 -0.80 -14.97
CA THR A 4 -11.22 -1.35 -16.33
C THR A 4 -10.12 -2.37 -16.59
N ASP A 5 -10.34 -3.22 -17.58
CA ASP A 5 -9.33 -4.14 -18.10
C ASP A 5 -9.36 -4.08 -19.64
N PRO A 6 -8.29 -3.59 -20.28
CA PRO A 6 -7.02 -3.11 -19.70
C PRO A 6 -7.14 -1.72 -19.03
N GLU A 7 -6.16 -1.37 -18.22
CA GLU A 7 -5.96 -0.04 -17.66
C GLU A 7 -4.59 0.51 -18.07
N PRO A 8 -4.53 1.75 -18.59
CA PRO A 8 -5.65 2.62 -18.93
C PRO A 8 -6.48 2.08 -20.09
N LEU A 9 -7.77 2.41 -20.11
CA LEU A 9 -8.67 2.03 -21.20
C LEU A 9 -8.26 2.79 -22.48
N PRO A 10 -8.10 2.10 -23.63
CA PRO A 10 -7.79 2.78 -24.88
C PRO A 10 -8.84 3.84 -25.25
N ALA A 11 -8.39 4.96 -25.80
CA ALA A 11 -9.27 6.09 -26.14
C ALA A 11 -10.34 5.76 -27.20
N ASP A 12 -10.15 4.69 -27.97
CA ASP A 12 -11.08 4.18 -28.98
C ASP A 12 -11.93 2.98 -28.49
N HIS A 13 -11.89 2.68 -27.18
CA HIS A 13 -12.61 1.53 -26.65
C HIS A 13 -14.14 1.74 -26.74
N PRO A 14 -14.92 0.73 -27.17
CA PRO A 14 -16.36 0.84 -27.35
C PRO A 14 -17.16 1.25 -26.10
N LEU A 15 -16.65 0.95 -24.89
CA LEU A 15 -17.30 1.36 -23.64
C LEU A 15 -17.43 2.87 -23.49
N LEU A 16 -16.56 3.65 -24.14
CA LEU A 16 -16.60 5.11 -24.08
C LEU A 16 -17.79 5.70 -24.86
N ASP A 17 -18.38 4.93 -25.79
CA ASP A 17 -19.50 5.32 -26.60
C ASP A 17 -20.86 4.85 -26.02
N VAL A 18 -20.85 4.17 -24.88
CA VAL A 18 -22.08 3.68 -24.24
C VAL A 18 -22.67 4.79 -23.37
N GLU A 19 -23.89 5.27 -23.76
CA GLU A 19 -24.55 6.40 -23.11
C GLU A 19 -24.75 6.26 -21.59
N ASN A 20 -25.07 5.07 -21.13
CA ASN A 20 -25.33 4.80 -19.70
C ASN A 20 -24.16 4.13 -18.99
N CYS A 21 -22.95 4.36 -19.46
CA CYS A 21 -21.71 3.87 -18.86
C CYS A 21 -20.87 5.07 -18.37
N LEU A 22 -20.68 5.14 -17.08
CA LEU A 22 -19.76 6.09 -16.45
C LEU A 22 -18.49 5.38 -16.04
N ILE A 23 -17.35 5.88 -16.46
CA ILE A 23 -16.03 5.36 -16.09
C ILE A 23 -15.32 6.42 -15.28
N VAL A 24 -14.87 6.03 -14.08
CA VAL A 24 -14.19 6.92 -13.12
C VAL A 24 -12.87 6.29 -12.68
N PRO A 25 -11.89 7.09 -12.24
CA PRO A 25 -10.53 6.62 -11.99
C PRO A 25 -10.33 6.22 -10.53
N HIS A 26 -10.76 5.02 -10.15
CA HIS A 26 -10.52 4.45 -8.81
C HIS A 26 -10.95 5.39 -7.66
N ILE A 27 -12.16 5.93 -7.75
CA ILE A 27 -12.70 6.87 -6.76
C ILE A 27 -13.80 6.25 -5.87
N GLY A 28 -14.04 4.95 -5.97
CA GLY A 28 -15.06 4.28 -5.16
C GLY A 28 -14.82 4.37 -3.66
N SER A 29 -13.56 4.53 -3.26
CA SER A 29 -13.17 4.73 -1.86
C SER A 29 -13.19 6.20 -1.41
N TYR A 30 -13.60 7.13 -2.26
CA TYR A 30 -13.53 8.57 -1.98
C TYR A 30 -14.71 9.04 -1.12
N THR A 31 -14.78 8.55 0.10
CA THR A 31 -15.67 9.01 1.15
C THR A 31 -14.86 9.28 2.42
N ASP A 32 -15.32 10.16 3.27
CA ASP A 32 -14.62 10.50 4.51
C ASP A 32 -14.39 9.26 5.37
N ARG A 33 -15.43 8.43 5.51
CA ARG A 33 -15.37 7.19 6.29
C ARG A 33 -14.36 6.20 5.72
N THR A 34 -14.43 5.93 4.43
CA THR A 34 -13.55 4.95 3.79
C THR A 34 -12.10 5.41 3.83
N ARG A 35 -11.83 6.68 3.56
CA ARG A 35 -10.48 7.25 3.63
C ARG A 35 -9.91 7.17 5.05
N TYR A 36 -10.73 7.43 6.05
CA TYR A 36 -10.35 7.25 7.44
C TYR A 36 -10.00 5.79 7.75
N ASP A 37 -10.90 4.85 7.40
CA ASP A 37 -10.71 3.43 7.66
C ASP A 37 -9.46 2.88 6.92
N MET A 38 -9.20 3.30 5.69
CA MET A 38 -7.97 2.95 4.94
C MET A 38 -6.71 3.44 5.65
N SER A 39 -6.75 4.66 6.17
CA SER A 39 -5.61 5.23 6.89
C SER A 39 -5.31 4.46 8.18
N ILE A 40 -6.33 4.12 8.94
CA ILE A 40 -6.20 3.32 10.16
C ILE A 40 -5.68 1.92 9.84
N LEU A 41 -6.23 1.26 8.82
CA LEU A 41 -5.79 -0.08 8.41
C LEU A 41 -4.33 -0.07 7.96
N THR A 42 -3.92 0.94 7.22
CA THR A 42 -2.52 1.13 6.80
C THR A 42 -1.60 1.29 8.01
N ALA A 43 -1.98 2.14 8.96
CA ALA A 43 -1.23 2.33 10.20
C ALA A 43 -1.13 1.04 11.01
N ASP A 44 -2.22 0.30 11.16
CA ASP A 44 -2.24 -0.98 11.87
C ASP A 44 -1.30 -2.01 11.24
N ASN A 45 -1.28 -2.11 9.91
CA ASN A 45 -0.36 -3.00 9.19
C ASN A 45 1.11 -2.59 9.38
N ILE A 46 1.41 -1.30 9.34
CA ILE A 46 2.76 -0.79 9.58
C ILE A 46 3.22 -1.13 11.00
N ILE A 47 2.39 -0.86 12.00
CA ILE A 47 2.68 -1.16 13.40
C ILE A 47 2.93 -2.66 13.60
N ALA A 48 2.04 -3.50 13.04
CA ALA A 48 2.20 -4.95 13.11
C ALA A 48 3.52 -5.40 12.47
N GLY A 49 3.86 -4.86 11.29
CA GLY A 49 5.09 -5.19 10.59
C GLY A 49 6.35 -4.78 11.38
N VAL A 50 6.35 -3.59 11.97
CA VAL A 50 7.46 -3.12 12.82
C VAL A 50 7.66 -4.02 14.04
N HIS A 51 6.57 -4.51 14.62
CA HIS A 51 6.62 -5.44 15.76
C HIS A 51 6.75 -6.91 15.36
N LYS A 52 6.98 -7.21 14.08
CA LYS A 52 7.10 -8.58 13.54
C LYS A 52 5.87 -9.45 13.88
N LYS A 53 4.70 -8.84 13.92
CA LYS A 53 3.41 -9.51 14.12
C LYS A 53 2.73 -9.75 12.78
N PRO A 54 1.81 -10.74 12.68
CA PRO A 54 1.03 -10.94 11.48
C PRO A 54 0.27 -9.67 11.08
N LEU A 55 0.31 -9.34 9.79
CA LEU A 55 -0.44 -8.21 9.24
C LEU A 55 -1.94 -8.54 9.22
N LYS A 56 -2.79 -7.54 9.46
CA LYS A 56 -4.25 -7.72 9.41
C LYS A 56 -4.75 -8.12 8.03
N THR A 57 -4.14 -7.56 6.98
CA THR A 57 -4.57 -7.73 5.60
C THR A 57 -3.40 -8.08 4.69
N CYS A 58 -2.73 -9.19 4.99
CA CYS A 58 -1.65 -9.70 4.16
C CYS A 58 -2.22 -10.37 2.90
N VAL A 59 -1.80 -9.89 1.72
CA VAL A 59 -2.26 -10.44 0.43
C VAL A 59 -1.65 -11.79 0.13
N ASN A 60 -0.44 -12.02 0.60
CA ASN A 60 0.35 -13.23 0.37
C ASN A 60 0.70 -13.90 1.72
N GLU A 61 -0.33 -14.41 2.38
CA GLU A 61 -0.22 -15.02 3.72
C GLU A 61 0.77 -16.18 3.79
N GLU A 62 1.06 -16.82 2.66
CA GLU A 62 2.05 -17.89 2.54
C GLU A 62 3.49 -17.40 2.74
N VAL A 63 3.73 -16.09 2.66
CA VAL A 63 5.03 -15.51 2.99
C VAL A 63 5.25 -15.66 4.48
N ASN A 64 6.05 -16.67 4.82
CA ASN A 64 6.46 -16.87 6.19
C ASN A 64 7.29 -15.68 6.64
N TYR A 65 6.82 -14.95 7.66
CA TYR A 65 7.48 -13.78 8.26
C TYR A 65 8.85 -14.08 8.88
N LYS A 66 9.39 -15.28 8.67
CA LYS A 66 10.78 -15.62 8.96
C LYS A 66 11.72 -14.98 7.94
N LYS A 67 11.65 -13.67 7.80
CA LYS A 67 12.79 -12.95 7.27
C LYS A 67 13.97 -13.14 8.26
N PRO A 68 15.19 -13.32 7.73
CA PRO A 68 16.36 -13.28 8.60
C PRO A 68 16.24 -12.05 9.49
N GLU A 69 16.36 -12.24 10.78
CA GLU A 69 16.31 -11.16 11.75
C GLU A 69 17.33 -10.11 11.30
N MET A 70 16.83 -9.01 10.76
CA MET A 70 17.63 -7.82 10.62
C MET A 70 17.76 -7.30 12.05
N ASP A 71 18.86 -7.67 12.66
CA ASP A 71 19.28 -7.15 13.95
C ASP A 71 19.32 -5.62 13.84
N VAL A 72 18.88 -4.95 14.89
CA VAL A 72 18.81 -3.48 14.92
C VAL A 72 20.19 -2.86 14.63
N GLU A 73 21.27 -3.48 15.06
CA GLU A 73 22.63 -3.04 14.79
C GLU A 73 22.97 -3.10 13.30
N SER A 74 22.62 -4.20 12.61
CA SER A 74 22.83 -4.33 11.16
C SER A 74 22.01 -3.30 10.37
N ALA A 75 20.78 -3.05 10.77
CA ALA A 75 19.93 -2.03 10.16
C ALA A 75 20.50 -0.62 10.36
N LEU A 76 21.01 -0.32 11.54
CA LEU A 76 21.69 0.97 11.83
C LEU A 76 22.98 1.14 11.04
N GLU A 77 23.75 0.07 10.87
CA GLU A 77 24.96 0.11 10.03
C GLU A 77 24.64 0.38 8.56
N GLU A 78 23.60 -0.26 8.03
CA GLU A 78 23.16 -0.01 6.64
C GLU A 78 22.66 1.42 6.44
N LEU A 79 21.92 1.96 7.41
CA LEU A 79 21.47 3.35 7.39
C LEU A 79 22.66 4.33 7.41
N LYS A 80 23.66 4.07 8.25
CA LYS A 80 24.89 4.86 8.30
C LYS A 80 25.66 4.81 6.97
N LYS A 81 25.75 3.63 6.36
CA LYS A 81 26.39 3.48 5.03
C LYS A 81 25.65 4.25 3.94
N ALA A 82 24.34 4.40 4.06
CA ALA A 82 23.51 5.20 3.15
C ALA A 82 23.56 6.70 3.46
N GLY A 83 24.29 7.13 4.48
CA GLY A 83 24.41 8.54 4.88
C GLY A 83 23.22 9.07 5.66
N ILE A 84 22.37 8.17 6.19
CA ILE A 84 21.19 8.53 6.99
C ILE A 84 21.55 8.39 8.47
N ASP A 85 21.46 9.49 9.23
CA ASP A 85 21.59 9.50 10.67
C ASP A 85 20.21 9.68 11.31
N LEU A 86 19.82 8.75 12.20
CA LEU A 86 18.54 8.84 12.91
C LEU A 86 18.47 10.06 13.84
N ALA A 87 19.59 10.61 14.24
CA ALA A 87 19.66 11.88 14.97
C ALA A 87 19.14 13.07 14.18
N ASP A 88 19.13 12.99 12.84
CA ASP A 88 18.62 14.03 11.94
C ASP A 88 17.08 14.11 11.91
N PHE A 89 16.39 13.14 12.53
CA PHE A 89 14.93 13.03 12.56
C PHE A 89 14.31 13.37 13.93
N ASP A 90 15.08 13.84 14.87
CA ASP A 90 14.58 14.32 16.18
C ASP A 90 14.00 15.74 16.10
#